data_81470e11ced0b35fd5c23452c24b8e09
#
_entry.id   81470e11ced0b35fd5c23452c24b8e09
#
_cell.length_a   1.000
_cell.length_b   1.000
_cell.length_c   1.000
_cell.angle_alpha   90.00
_cell.angle_beta   90.00
_cell.angle_gamma   90.00
#
_symmetry.space_group_name_H-M   'P 1'
#
loop_
_entity.id
_entity.type
_entity.pdbx_description
1 polymer ?
#
loop_
_entity_poly.entity_id
_entity_poly.type
_entity_poly.pdbx_seq_one_letter_code
_entity_poly.pdbx_strand_id
1 'polypeptide(L)'
;MAKNYTRLTHPLVRDGGSLRRASWEEAIERAASGFEASLRRYGGSSFGLFSCSKATNETNYMTQKFARAVMRSNNIDSCNRT
;
A
#
# COMPACT_ATOMS: atom_id res chain seq x y z
N MET A 1 -6.34 -26.02 -16.06
CA MET A 1 -5.75 -25.30 -17.14
C MET A 1 -4.88 -24.16 -16.63
N ALA A 2 -3.69 -24.12 -17.07
CA ALA A 2 -2.77 -23.09 -16.63
C ALA A 2 -2.98 -21.83 -17.45
N LYS A 3 -2.95 -20.69 -16.79
CA LYS A 3 -2.98 -19.41 -17.47
C LYS A 3 -1.63 -18.79 -17.38
N ASN A 4 -1.20 -18.20 -18.47
CA ASN A 4 0.07 -17.52 -18.50
C ASN A 4 -0.15 -16.05 -18.22
N TYR A 5 0.15 -15.64 -17.01
CA TYR A 5 0.06 -14.24 -16.63
C TYR A 5 1.44 -13.62 -16.71
N THR A 6 1.48 -12.42 -17.25
CA THR A 6 2.71 -11.65 -17.21
C THR A 6 2.80 -10.99 -15.84
N ARG A 7 3.88 -11.33 -15.12
CA ARG A 7 4.10 -10.73 -13.81
C ARG A 7 4.70 -9.34 -13.98
N LEU A 8 4.27 -8.42 -13.14
CA LEU A 8 4.87 -7.09 -13.14
C LEU A 8 6.28 -7.18 -12.59
N THR A 9 7.19 -6.56 -13.31
CA THR A 9 8.58 -6.48 -12.87
C THR A 9 8.98 -5.07 -12.51
N HIS A 10 8.10 -4.12 -12.77
CA HIS A 10 8.32 -2.71 -12.45
C HIS A 10 7.04 -2.14 -11.89
N PRO A 11 7.12 -1.14 -11.01
CA PRO A 11 5.92 -0.47 -10.56
C PRO A 11 5.28 0.32 -11.69
N LEU A 12 3.99 0.55 -11.56
CA LEU A 12 3.24 1.34 -12.52
C LEU A 12 2.62 2.52 -11.79
N VAL A 13 2.58 3.65 -12.47
CA VAL A 13 1.87 4.82 -11.94
C VAL A 13 0.84 5.26 -12.97
N ARG A 14 -0.22 5.90 -12.50
CA ARG A 14 -1.28 6.34 -13.38
C ARG A 14 -1.02 7.76 -13.83
N ASP A 15 -1.05 7.95 -15.13
CA ASP A 15 -0.90 9.26 -15.74
C ASP A 15 -1.95 9.39 -16.81
N GLY A 16 -2.79 10.42 -16.71
CA GLY A 16 -3.76 10.70 -17.74
C GLY A 16 -4.74 9.59 -18.00
N GLY A 17 -5.07 8.82 -17.00
CA GLY A 17 -6.04 7.76 -17.13
C GLY A 17 -5.47 6.41 -17.53
N SER A 18 -4.17 6.32 -17.77
CA SER A 18 -3.57 5.04 -18.09
C SER A 18 -2.37 4.79 -17.20
N LEU A 19 -2.02 3.53 -17.03
CA LEU A 19 -0.87 3.14 -16.23
C LEU A 19 0.38 3.11 -17.10
N ARG A 20 1.48 3.62 -16.58
CA ARG A 20 2.75 3.56 -17.26
C ARG A 20 3.81 3.04 -16.32
N ARG A 21 4.87 2.49 -16.92
CA ARG A 21 6.01 2.00 -16.13
C ARG A 21 6.69 3.16 -15.43
N ALA A 22 7.09 2.93 -14.18
CA ALA A 22 7.77 3.94 -13.39
C ALA A 22 8.93 3.31 -12.64
N SER A 23 9.85 4.16 -12.17
CA SER A 23 10.90 3.70 -11.30
C SER A 23 10.34 3.49 -9.89
N TRP A 24 11.07 2.74 -9.07
CA TRP A 24 10.66 2.55 -7.68
C TRP A 24 10.65 3.88 -6.94
N GLU A 25 11.61 4.75 -7.23
CA GLU A 25 11.64 6.06 -6.59
C GLU A 25 10.39 6.87 -6.91
N GLU A 26 10.00 6.88 -8.17
CA GLU A 26 8.83 7.63 -8.58
C GLU A 26 7.56 7.04 -7.97
N ALA A 27 7.45 5.72 -7.97
CA ALA A 27 6.25 5.06 -7.45
C ALA A 27 6.10 5.30 -5.95
N ILE A 28 7.21 5.19 -5.22
CA ILE A 28 7.18 5.39 -3.77
C ILE A 28 6.88 6.85 -3.46
N GLU A 29 7.46 7.78 -4.22
CA GLU A 29 7.19 9.20 -4.01
C GLU A 29 5.72 9.52 -4.28
N ARG A 30 5.15 8.93 -5.32
CA ARG A 30 3.73 9.15 -5.63
C ARG A 30 2.84 8.62 -4.52
N ALA A 31 3.14 7.43 -4.01
CA ALA A 31 2.36 6.85 -2.92
C ALA A 31 2.50 7.68 -1.65
N ALA A 32 3.71 8.09 -1.32
CA ALA A 32 3.96 8.88 -0.12
C ALA A 32 3.25 10.21 -0.19
N SER A 33 3.27 10.86 -1.34
CA SER A 33 2.58 12.14 -1.52
C SER A 33 1.08 11.99 -1.34
N GLY A 34 0.50 10.91 -1.84
CA GLY A 34 -0.92 10.66 -1.69
C GLY A 34 -1.30 10.42 -0.23
N PHE A 35 -0.52 9.61 0.46
CA PHE A 35 -0.78 9.36 1.88
C PHE A 35 -0.62 10.63 2.70
N GLU A 36 0.41 11.43 2.41
CA GLU A 36 0.64 12.65 3.15
C GLU A 36 -0.52 13.64 2.94
N ALA A 37 -0.99 13.74 1.72
CA ALA A 37 -2.11 14.63 1.43
C ALA A 37 -3.37 14.20 2.20
N SER A 38 -3.65 12.91 2.23
CA SER A 38 -4.80 12.40 2.97
C SER A 38 -4.66 12.64 4.46
N LEU A 39 -3.45 12.44 4.99
CA LEU A 39 -3.19 12.63 6.40
C LEU A 39 -3.39 14.09 6.80
N ARG A 40 -2.90 15.02 6.00
CA ARG A 40 -3.09 16.44 6.27
C ARG A 40 -4.53 16.86 6.20
N ARG A 41 -5.26 16.31 5.23
CA ARG A 41 -6.62 16.79 4.96
C ARG A 41 -7.64 16.18 5.90
N TYR A 42 -7.48 14.89 6.22
CA TYR A 42 -8.51 14.15 6.95
C TYR A 42 -8.03 13.57 8.27
N GLY A 43 -6.72 13.59 8.52
CA GLY A 43 -6.17 12.98 9.73
C GLY A 43 -5.94 11.51 9.57
N GLY A 44 -5.32 10.92 10.58
CA GLY A 44 -4.92 9.52 10.54
C GLY A 44 -6.09 8.55 10.47
N SER A 45 -7.25 8.93 11.00
CA SER A 45 -8.40 8.03 10.97
C SER A 45 -8.92 7.77 9.56
N SER A 46 -8.47 8.55 8.57
CA SER A 46 -8.84 8.31 7.19
C SER A 46 -8.07 7.16 6.55
N PHE A 47 -7.05 6.67 7.21
CA PHE A 47 -6.20 5.61 6.70
C PHE A 47 -6.61 4.27 7.30
N GLY A 48 -6.79 3.28 6.47
CA GLY A 48 -7.05 1.93 6.91
C GLY A 48 -6.11 0.96 6.22
N LEU A 49 -5.85 -0.17 6.86
CA LEU A 49 -4.90 -1.13 6.33
C LEU A 49 -5.36 -2.55 6.65
N PHE A 50 -5.29 -3.41 5.65
CA PHE A 50 -5.50 -4.82 5.86
C PHE A 50 -4.16 -5.53 5.81
N SER A 51 -3.91 -6.32 6.83
CA SER A 51 -2.76 -7.20 6.85
C SER A 51 -3.25 -8.60 6.51
N CYS A 52 -2.35 -9.50 6.23
CA CYS A 52 -2.77 -10.80 5.74
C CYS A 52 -2.20 -11.92 6.60
N SER A 53 -3.02 -12.92 6.90
CA SER A 53 -2.56 -14.07 7.68
C SER A 53 -1.54 -14.91 6.92
N LYS A 54 -1.50 -14.78 5.60
CA LYS A 54 -0.55 -15.52 4.78
C LYS A 54 0.73 -14.74 4.51
N ALA A 55 0.84 -13.54 5.03
CA ALA A 55 2.07 -12.78 4.90
C ALA A 55 3.06 -13.18 5.98
N THR A 56 4.31 -12.83 5.77
CA THR A 56 5.33 -13.12 6.78
C THR A 56 5.13 -12.25 8.01
N ASN A 57 5.71 -12.68 9.11
CA ASN A 57 5.65 -11.88 10.33
C ASN A 57 6.32 -10.53 10.14
N GLU A 58 7.40 -10.49 9.39
CA GLU A 58 8.11 -9.24 9.12
C GLU A 58 7.22 -8.27 8.35
N THR A 59 6.53 -8.76 7.34
CA THR A 59 5.64 -7.90 6.57
C THR A 59 4.51 -7.36 7.45
N ASN A 60 3.91 -8.21 8.25
CA ASN A 60 2.83 -7.78 9.12
C ASN A 60 3.30 -6.77 10.16
N TYR A 61 4.50 -6.99 10.71
CA TYR A 61 5.06 -6.05 11.67
C TYR A 61 5.29 -4.69 11.02
N MET A 62 5.88 -4.67 9.83
CA MET A 62 6.19 -3.42 9.16
C MET A 62 4.94 -2.65 8.74
N THR A 63 3.90 -3.37 8.28
CA THR A 63 2.67 -2.69 7.90
C THR A 63 1.98 -2.08 9.13
N GLN A 64 1.98 -2.78 10.25
CA GLN A 64 1.44 -2.26 11.49
C GLN A 64 2.21 -1.04 11.95
N LYS A 65 3.53 -1.11 11.90
CA LYS A 65 4.37 0.01 12.29
C LYS A 65 4.12 1.21 11.39
N PHE A 66 3.99 0.99 10.09
CA PHE A 66 3.70 2.07 9.17
C PHE A 66 2.37 2.73 9.51
N ALA A 67 1.34 1.93 9.74
CA ALA A 67 0.02 2.49 10.02
C ALA A 67 0.04 3.33 11.30
N ARG A 68 0.64 2.82 12.36
CA ARG A 68 0.59 3.50 13.64
C ARG A 68 1.59 4.62 13.77
N ALA A 69 2.83 4.42 13.33
CA ALA A 69 3.88 5.41 13.50
C ALA A 69 3.83 6.50 12.44
N VAL A 70 3.55 6.15 11.20
CA VAL A 70 3.58 7.10 10.11
C VAL A 70 2.21 7.69 9.84
N MET A 71 1.20 6.84 9.67
CA MET A 71 -0.14 7.31 9.33
C MET A 71 -0.99 7.63 10.55
N ARG A 72 -0.51 7.29 11.75
CA ARG A 72 -1.19 7.57 13.02
C ARG A 72 -2.60 6.98 13.05
N SER A 73 -2.72 5.75 12.58
CA SER A 73 -4.01 5.10 12.49
C SER A 73 -3.96 3.76 13.19
N ASN A 74 -5.05 3.42 13.87
CA ASN A 74 -5.25 2.09 14.43
C ASN A 74 -6.24 1.28 13.62
N ASN A 75 -6.61 1.76 12.44
CA ASN A 75 -7.57 1.06 11.58
C ASN A 75 -6.86 -0.06 10.84
N ILE A 76 -6.51 -1.11 11.55
CA ILE A 76 -5.77 -2.24 11.03
C ILE A 76 -6.58 -3.49 11.28
N ASP A 77 -6.73 -4.32 10.26
CA ASP A 77 -7.44 -5.57 10.41
C ASP A 77 -6.79 -6.63 9.54
N SER A 78 -7.23 -7.85 9.71
CA SER A 78 -6.70 -8.98 8.96
C SER A 78 -7.76 -9.49 8.01
N CYS A 79 -7.33 -10.18 6.95
CA CYS A 79 -8.26 -10.83 6.06
C CYS A 79 -8.93 -12.02 6.74
N ASN A 80 -8.36 -12.47 7.86
CA ASN A 80 -8.89 -13.56 8.65
C ASN A 80 -9.02 -14.83 7.87
N ARG A 81 -8.23 -15.01 6.97
CA ARG A 81 -8.20 -16.13 6.25
C ARG A 81 -9.48 -16.73 6.08
N THR A 82 -10.12 -16.83 6.16
CA THR A 82 -11.29 -17.62 5.98
C THR A 82 -11.29 -18.51 4.78
#